data_d06a8f4f6f618f2983f30298ff643d38
#
_entry.id   d06a8f4f6f618f2983f30298ff643d38
#
_cell.length_a   1.000
_cell.length_b   1.000
_cell.length_c   1.000
_cell.angle_alpha   90.00
_cell.angle_beta   90.00
_cell.angle_gamma   90.00
#
_symmetry.space_group_name_H-M   'P 1'
#
loop_
_entity.id
_entity.type
_entity.pdbx_description
1 polymer ?
#
loop_
_entity_poly.entity_id
_entity_poly.type
_entity_poly.pdbx_seq_one_letter_code
_entity_poly.pdbx_strand_id
1 'polypeptide(L)'
;MKKRICAMALTLALAAGGLSLASDLKMADGHILPLGNEMTIREADKSYVGKELQKEWNQEKVEKEILPAVRRMGLFGKGDTVHEKMMAEQLGKLFAAGRFSQLQMETKEAFHQAVVMSVKLEEKDIAGWNEIIRAMEKAHPEKIDILGENQTLNLETIRESMKKEDSNNRFVYKKDGQTEFVYGSMFLFVEQYGVEAPFYVFFIASADKGQLGATAIYTNQATGRIIEPVLVKGAEGLR
;
A
#
# COMPACT_ATOMS: atom_id res chain seq x y z
N MET A 1 15.61 13.69 8.49
CA MET A 1 14.75 14.68 7.77
C MET A 1 13.40 14.03 7.51
N LYS A 2 12.31 14.67 7.92
CA LYS A 2 10.97 14.07 8.00
C LYS A 2 10.33 14.05 6.62
N LYS A 3 9.95 12.85 6.12
CA LYS A 3 9.21 12.69 4.87
C LYS A 3 7.79 13.18 5.06
N ARG A 4 7.37 14.19 4.30
CA ARG A 4 5.97 14.63 4.24
C ARG A 4 5.24 13.75 3.23
N ILE A 5 4.66 12.67 3.72
CA ILE A 5 3.68 11.91 2.95
C ILE A 5 2.34 12.57 3.23
N CYS A 6 1.77 13.24 2.22
CA CYS A 6 0.39 13.70 2.28
C CYS A 6 -0.51 12.47 2.34
N ALA A 7 -0.95 12.11 3.55
CA ALA A 7 -2.03 11.16 3.69
C ALA A 7 -3.30 11.77 3.08
N MET A 8 -3.85 11.14 2.06
CA MET A 8 -5.27 11.27 1.81
C MET A 8 -5.94 10.86 3.11
N ALA A 9 -6.57 11.80 3.79
CA ALA A 9 -7.28 11.53 5.04
C ALA A 9 -8.40 10.53 4.75
N LEU A 10 -8.14 9.26 5.03
CA LEU A 10 -9.16 8.23 5.06
C LEU A 10 -9.97 8.45 6.35
N THR A 11 -10.98 9.30 6.28
CA THR A 11 -11.98 9.41 7.35
C THR A 11 -12.82 8.13 7.29
N LEU A 12 -12.54 7.20 8.19
CA LEU A 12 -13.29 5.95 8.34
C LEU A 12 -14.70 6.26 8.89
N ALA A 13 -15.65 6.43 7.99
CA ALA A 13 -17.07 6.42 8.35
C ALA A 13 -17.53 4.96 8.48
N LEU A 14 -17.85 4.56 9.71
CA LEU A 14 -18.41 3.26 10.07
C LEU A 14 -19.87 3.18 9.60
N ALA A 15 -20.14 2.47 8.52
CA ALA A 15 -21.47 2.05 8.16
C ALA A 15 -21.61 0.53 8.40
N ALA A 16 -22.55 0.16 9.24
CA ALA A 16 -22.88 -1.23 9.56
C ALA A 16 -23.43 -1.96 8.33
N GLY A 17 -22.73 -2.93 7.82
CA GLY A 17 -23.14 -3.81 6.73
C GLY A 17 -22.56 -5.21 6.93
N GLY A 18 -23.33 -6.22 6.61
CA GLY A 18 -23.17 -7.62 6.95
C GLY A 18 -21.75 -8.19 6.86
N LEU A 19 -21.41 -8.95 7.87
CA LEU A 19 -20.17 -9.70 8.01
C LEU A 19 -20.14 -10.86 7.00
N SER A 20 -19.19 -10.85 6.09
CA SER A 20 -18.76 -12.07 5.41
C SER A 20 -17.66 -12.68 6.27
N LEU A 21 -17.90 -13.86 6.82
CA LEU A 21 -16.92 -14.65 7.57
C LEU A 21 -15.94 -15.29 6.60
N ALA A 22 -15.10 -14.50 5.94
CA ALA A 22 -13.98 -15.01 5.19
C ALA A 22 -12.74 -14.94 6.08
N SER A 23 -12.10 -16.07 6.30
CA SER A 23 -10.86 -16.18 7.07
C SER A 23 -9.59 -15.90 6.25
N ASP A 24 -9.72 -15.64 4.96
CA ASP A 24 -8.63 -15.50 4.01
C ASP A 24 -8.74 -14.19 3.23
N LEU A 25 -7.71 -13.35 3.28
CA LEU A 25 -7.64 -12.14 2.46
C LEU A 25 -7.15 -12.49 1.06
N LYS A 26 -8.02 -12.27 0.06
CA LYS A 26 -7.67 -12.42 -1.36
C LYS A 26 -7.03 -11.16 -1.88
N MET A 27 -5.77 -11.22 -2.26
CA MET A 27 -5.01 -10.10 -2.82
C MET A 27 -5.32 -9.89 -4.31
N ALA A 28 -4.96 -8.72 -4.86
CA ALA A 28 -5.27 -8.36 -6.25
C ALA A 28 -4.52 -9.22 -7.28
N ASP A 29 -3.35 -9.74 -6.92
CA ASP A 29 -2.52 -10.65 -7.71
C ASP A 29 -3.00 -12.12 -7.69
N GLY A 30 -4.03 -12.40 -6.90
CA GLY A 30 -4.61 -13.73 -6.76
C GLY A 30 -4.09 -14.53 -5.58
N HIS A 31 -3.01 -14.10 -4.92
CA HIS A 31 -2.50 -14.76 -3.74
C HIS A 31 -3.44 -14.58 -2.54
N ILE A 32 -3.27 -15.45 -1.56
CA ILE A 32 -4.12 -15.53 -0.38
C ILE A 32 -3.27 -15.36 0.88
N LEU A 33 -3.66 -14.40 1.71
CA LEU A 33 -3.15 -14.25 3.08
C LEU A 33 -4.15 -14.90 4.03
N PRO A 34 -3.85 -16.09 4.58
CA PRO A 34 -4.71 -16.75 5.56
C PRO A 34 -4.65 -16.01 6.89
N LEU A 35 -5.81 -15.60 7.42
CA LEU A 35 -5.92 -14.84 8.67
C LEU A 35 -6.51 -15.65 9.81
N GLY A 36 -6.92 -16.89 9.55
CA GLY A 36 -7.55 -17.75 10.55
C GLY A 36 -8.88 -17.19 11.04
N ASN A 37 -9.29 -17.61 12.24
CA ASN A 37 -10.56 -17.19 12.84
C ASN A 37 -10.43 -15.93 13.70
N GLU A 38 -9.24 -15.35 13.79
CA GLU A 38 -8.96 -14.21 14.66
C GLU A 38 -9.36 -12.87 14.01
N MET A 39 -9.48 -12.86 12.68
CA MET A 39 -9.85 -11.69 11.91
C MET A 39 -11.01 -11.97 10.96
N THR A 40 -11.84 -10.97 10.76
CA THR A 40 -12.87 -10.96 9.72
C THR A 40 -12.53 -9.95 8.64
N ILE A 41 -12.96 -10.24 7.41
CA ILE A 41 -12.74 -9.39 6.25
C ILE A 41 -14.08 -8.84 5.80
N ARG A 42 -14.08 -7.54 5.56
CA ARG A 42 -15.19 -6.85 4.93
C ARG A 42 -14.74 -6.27 3.60
N GLU A 43 -15.33 -6.74 2.53
CA GLU A 43 -15.06 -6.22 1.20
C GLU A 43 -15.49 -4.76 1.06
N ALA A 44 -14.69 -4.00 0.34
CA ALA A 44 -14.86 -2.55 0.24
C ALA A 44 -16.05 -2.11 -0.59
N ASP A 45 -16.56 -2.97 -1.49
CA ASP A 45 -17.78 -2.71 -2.26
C ASP A 45 -19.02 -2.45 -1.38
N LYS A 46 -18.96 -2.87 -0.12
CA LYS A 46 -20.00 -2.66 0.90
C LYS A 46 -19.71 -1.48 1.82
N SER A 47 -18.54 -0.84 1.71
CA SER A 47 -18.15 0.31 2.51
C SER A 47 -18.20 1.59 1.68
N TYR A 48 -18.52 2.73 2.32
CA TYR A 48 -18.48 4.04 1.65
C TYR A 48 -17.10 4.35 1.08
N VAL A 49 -16.05 4.09 1.86
CA VAL A 49 -14.66 4.34 1.47
C VAL A 49 -14.27 3.51 0.25
N GLY A 50 -14.64 2.22 0.22
CA GLY A 50 -14.37 1.37 -0.92
C GLY A 50 -15.05 1.84 -2.20
N LYS A 51 -16.32 2.24 -2.10
CA LYS A 51 -17.06 2.82 -3.25
C LYS A 51 -16.42 4.11 -3.75
N GLU A 52 -15.96 4.97 -2.85
CA GLU A 52 -15.29 6.21 -3.23
C GLU A 52 -13.92 5.97 -3.89
N LEU A 53 -13.15 5.00 -3.39
CA LEU A 53 -11.85 4.63 -3.97
C LEU A 53 -11.98 3.86 -5.28
N GLN A 54 -13.07 3.11 -5.48
CA GLN A 54 -13.35 2.36 -6.70
C GLN A 54 -14.12 3.16 -7.76
N LYS A 55 -14.34 4.45 -7.56
CA LYS A 55 -14.92 5.31 -8.59
C LYS A 55 -14.16 5.20 -9.90
N GLU A 56 -14.90 5.32 -10.99
CA GLU A 56 -14.28 5.45 -12.31
C GLU A 56 -13.36 6.66 -12.35
N TRP A 57 -12.06 6.43 -12.46
CA TRP A 57 -11.03 7.46 -12.52
C TRP A 57 -10.80 7.87 -13.98
N ASN A 58 -11.73 8.68 -14.51
CA ASN A 58 -11.54 9.30 -15.82
C ASN A 58 -10.51 10.46 -15.73
N GLN A 59 -10.05 10.93 -16.88
CA GLN A 59 -9.02 11.96 -16.96
C GLN A 59 -9.40 13.24 -16.19
N GLU A 60 -10.66 13.66 -16.25
CA GLU A 60 -11.16 14.85 -15.53
C GLU A 60 -11.01 14.72 -14.01
N LYS A 61 -11.37 13.56 -13.45
CA LYS A 61 -11.23 13.29 -12.01
C LYS A 61 -9.77 13.18 -11.59
N VAL A 62 -8.94 12.53 -12.40
CA VAL A 62 -7.49 12.45 -12.16
C VAL A 62 -6.89 13.86 -12.09
N GLU A 63 -7.24 14.72 -13.03
CA GLU A 63 -6.74 16.11 -13.06
C GLU A 63 -7.28 16.97 -11.91
N LYS A 64 -8.53 16.78 -11.49
CA LYS A 64 -9.16 17.60 -10.43
C LYS A 64 -8.84 17.11 -9.01
N GLU A 65 -8.69 15.82 -8.82
CA GLU A 65 -8.59 15.22 -7.48
C GLU A 65 -7.19 14.70 -7.17
N ILE A 66 -6.59 13.88 -8.06
CA ILE A 66 -5.28 13.25 -7.81
C ILE A 66 -4.12 14.19 -8.10
N LEU A 67 -4.11 14.83 -9.25
CA LEU A 67 -2.99 15.70 -9.66
C LEU A 67 -2.69 16.83 -8.66
N PRO A 68 -3.67 17.53 -8.07
CA PRO A 68 -3.38 18.50 -7.02
C PRO A 68 -2.77 17.88 -5.76
N ALA A 69 -3.12 16.65 -5.43
CA ALA A 69 -2.51 15.92 -4.31
C ALA A 69 -1.05 15.55 -4.62
N VAL A 70 -0.77 15.02 -5.81
CA VAL A 70 0.59 14.70 -6.27
C VAL A 70 1.49 15.94 -6.24
N ARG A 71 1.00 17.09 -6.71
CA ARG A 71 1.74 18.36 -6.65
C ARG A 71 2.09 18.78 -5.23
N ARG A 72 1.15 18.64 -4.31
CA ARG A 72 1.40 18.97 -2.89
C ARG A 72 2.46 18.08 -2.23
N MET A 73 2.65 16.86 -2.73
CA MET A 73 3.69 15.97 -2.23
C MET A 73 5.11 16.51 -2.51
N GLY A 74 5.28 17.32 -3.55
CA GLY A 74 6.59 17.91 -3.91
C GLY A 74 7.65 16.85 -4.22
N LEU A 75 7.26 15.76 -4.87
CA LEU A 75 8.15 14.62 -5.16
C LEU A 75 9.01 14.85 -6.40
N PHE A 76 8.67 15.83 -7.23
CA PHE A 76 9.34 16.12 -8.50
C PHE A 76 10.05 17.45 -8.47
N GLY A 77 10.96 17.66 -9.42
CA GLY A 77 11.63 18.92 -9.61
C GLY A 77 10.64 20.06 -9.94
N LYS A 78 11.02 21.29 -9.62
CA LYS A 78 10.15 22.45 -9.86
C LYS A 78 9.79 22.58 -11.35
N GLY A 79 8.49 22.54 -11.65
CA GLY A 79 7.96 22.65 -13.00
C GLY A 79 7.90 21.34 -13.80
N ASP A 80 8.20 20.21 -13.18
CA ASP A 80 8.10 18.88 -13.81
C ASP A 80 6.65 18.40 -13.86
N THR A 81 5.84 19.05 -14.67
CA THR A 81 4.41 18.73 -14.82
C THR A 81 4.16 17.43 -15.55
N VAL A 82 5.14 16.90 -16.28
CA VAL A 82 5.01 15.64 -17.03
C VAL A 82 4.94 14.46 -16.06
N HIS A 83 5.92 14.32 -15.17
CA HIS A 83 5.94 13.22 -14.21
C HIS A 83 4.86 13.37 -13.13
N GLU A 84 4.48 14.62 -12.76
CA GLU A 84 3.31 14.83 -11.90
C GLU A 84 2.04 14.24 -12.52
N LYS A 85 1.79 14.49 -13.81
CA LYS A 85 0.64 13.94 -14.53
C LYS A 85 0.74 12.42 -14.68
N MET A 86 1.89 11.91 -15.07
CA MET A 86 2.11 10.45 -15.17
C MET A 86 1.81 9.75 -13.84
N MET A 87 2.31 10.29 -12.72
CA MET A 87 2.04 9.74 -11.40
C MET A 87 0.54 9.79 -11.06
N ALA A 88 -0.12 10.90 -11.35
CA ALA A 88 -1.56 11.03 -11.10
C ALA A 88 -2.38 10.01 -11.91
N GLU A 89 -2.04 9.80 -13.16
CA GLU A 89 -2.67 8.81 -14.04
C GLU A 89 -2.42 7.37 -13.55
N GLN A 90 -1.18 7.03 -13.17
CA GLN A 90 -0.86 5.72 -12.63
C GLN A 90 -1.59 5.45 -11.31
N LEU A 91 -1.66 6.44 -10.40
CA LEU A 91 -2.43 6.32 -9.17
C LEU A 91 -3.93 6.14 -9.47
N GLY A 92 -4.49 6.86 -10.43
CA GLY A 92 -5.86 6.69 -10.88
C GLY A 92 -6.15 5.25 -11.35
N LYS A 93 -5.25 4.67 -12.16
CA LYS A 93 -5.34 3.26 -12.58
C LYS A 93 -5.25 2.30 -11.41
N LEU A 94 -4.33 2.52 -10.48
CA LEU A 94 -4.20 1.69 -9.28
C LEU A 94 -5.47 1.72 -8.43
N PHE A 95 -6.06 2.89 -8.22
CA PHE A 95 -7.31 3.02 -7.47
C PHE A 95 -8.48 2.35 -8.19
N ALA A 96 -8.54 2.43 -9.51
CA ALA A 96 -9.60 1.79 -10.29
C ALA A 96 -9.48 0.26 -10.31
N ALA A 97 -8.27 -0.28 -10.38
CA ALA A 97 -7.99 -1.71 -10.47
C ALA A 97 -7.73 -2.38 -9.12
N GLY A 98 -7.44 -1.60 -8.07
CA GLY A 98 -7.11 -2.08 -6.75
C GLY A 98 -8.27 -2.77 -6.03
N ARG A 99 -7.95 -3.74 -5.20
CA ARG A 99 -8.90 -4.32 -4.24
C ARG A 99 -8.77 -3.61 -2.91
N PHE A 100 -9.91 -3.23 -2.36
CA PHE A 100 -9.99 -2.58 -1.07
C PHE A 100 -10.85 -3.43 -0.15
N SER A 101 -10.37 -3.63 1.07
CA SER A 101 -11.11 -4.33 2.11
C SER A 101 -10.78 -3.76 3.48
N GLN A 102 -11.52 -4.19 4.46
CA GLN A 102 -11.31 -3.82 5.85
C GLN A 102 -11.12 -5.08 6.67
N LEU A 103 -10.03 -5.15 7.41
CA LEU A 103 -9.82 -6.16 8.41
C LEU A 103 -10.43 -5.70 9.73
N GLN A 104 -11.04 -6.63 10.43
CA GLN A 104 -11.66 -6.41 11.73
C GLN A 104 -11.24 -7.52 12.70
N MET A 105 -10.84 -7.13 13.88
CA MET A 105 -10.49 -8.05 14.98
C MET A 105 -11.17 -7.56 16.24
N GLU A 106 -11.91 -8.44 16.90
CA GLU A 106 -12.53 -8.17 18.18
C GLU A 106 -11.71 -8.83 19.29
N THR A 107 -11.33 -8.03 20.27
CA THR A 107 -10.72 -8.52 21.51
C THR A 107 -11.67 -8.27 22.66
N LYS A 108 -11.36 -8.81 23.84
CA LYS A 108 -12.16 -8.56 25.05
C LYS A 108 -12.24 -7.09 25.45
N GLU A 109 -11.26 -6.30 25.01
CA GLU A 109 -11.07 -4.92 25.45
C GLU A 109 -11.49 -3.90 24.39
N ALA A 110 -11.39 -4.25 23.10
CA ALA A 110 -11.63 -3.30 22.02
C ALA A 110 -11.91 -3.97 20.67
N PHE A 111 -12.46 -3.17 19.78
CA PHE A 111 -12.64 -3.48 18.37
C PHE A 111 -11.54 -2.82 17.55
N HIS A 112 -10.79 -3.60 16.79
CA HIS A 112 -9.65 -3.17 16.00
C HIS A 112 -9.98 -3.22 14.52
N GLN A 113 -9.54 -2.20 13.78
CA GLN A 113 -9.77 -2.11 12.34
C GLN A 113 -8.52 -1.70 11.59
N ALA A 114 -8.32 -2.31 10.43
CA ALA A 114 -7.30 -1.92 9.47
C ALA A 114 -7.88 -1.85 8.06
N VAL A 115 -7.37 -0.93 7.25
CA VAL A 115 -7.73 -0.80 5.84
C VAL A 115 -6.72 -1.57 5.01
N VAL A 116 -7.21 -2.30 4.03
CA VAL A 116 -6.39 -3.04 3.07
C VAL A 116 -6.51 -2.41 1.69
N MET A 117 -5.38 -2.18 1.07
CA MET A 117 -5.28 -1.88 -0.35
C MET A 117 -4.37 -2.92 -0.99
N SER A 118 -4.87 -3.60 -2.00
CA SER A 118 -4.10 -4.58 -2.77
C SER A 118 -4.16 -4.24 -4.25
N VAL A 119 -2.99 -4.22 -4.89
CA VAL A 119 -2.82 -3.87 -6.30
C VAL A 119 -1.97 -4.91 -7.01
N LYS A 120 -2.14 -4.99 -8.32
CA LYS A 120 -1.33 -5.81 -9.22
C LYS A 120 -0.77 -4.90 -10.31
N LEU A 121 0.52 -5.00 -10.56
CA LEU A 121 1.22 -4.32 -11.64
C LEU A 121 1.64 -5.34 -12.68
N GLU A 122 1.28 -5.09 -13.93
CA GLU A 122 1.78 -5.82 -15.08
C GLU A 122 3.04 -5.12 -15.63
N GLU A 123 3.75 -5.77 -16.51
CA GLU A 123 5.03 -5.26 -17.07
C GLU A 123 4.92 -3.83 -17.62
N LYS A 124 3.82 -3.52 -18.32
CA LYS A 124 3.56 -2.17 -18.84
C LYS A 124 3.41 -1.10 -17.75
N ASP A 125 2.83 -1.47 -16.60
CA ASP A 125 2.64 -0.56 -15.47
C ASP A 125 3.97 -0.35 -14.75
N ILE A 126 4.77 -1.42 -14.63
CA ILE A 126 6.12 -1.36 -14.05
C ILE A 126 7.02 -0.38 -14.81
N ALA A 127 6.95 -0.37 -16.16
CA ALA A 127 7.71 0.58 -16.97
C ALA A 127 7.34 2.05 -16.66
N GLY A 128 6.06 2.34 -16.54
CA GLY A 128 5.60 3.69 -16.15
C GLY A 128 6.03 4.08 -14.74
N TRP A 129 5.96 3.16 -13.79
CA TRP A 129 6.44 3.40 -12.43
C TRP A 129 7.95 3.60 -12.36
N ASN A 130 8.73 2.88 -13.16
CA ASN A 130 10.19 3.08 -13.25
C ASN A 130 10.53 4.51 -13.67
N GLU A 131 9.85 5.05 -14.67
CA GLU A 131 10.07 6.41 -15.14
C GLU A 131 9.73 7.45 -14.06
N ILE A 132 8.60 7.27 -13.38
CA ILE A 132 8.17 8.12 -12.26
C ILE A 132 9.19 8.10 -11.13
N ILE A 133 9.61 6.91 -10.68
CA ILE A 133 10.55 6.75 -9.57
C ILE A 133 11.90 7.38 -9.91
N ARG A 134 12.43 7.19 -11.13
CA ARG A 134 13.67 7.83 -11.57
C ARG A 134 13.57 9.36 -11.54
N ALA A 135 12.43 9.92 -11.95
CA ALA A 135 12.23 11.36 -11.87
C ALA A 135 12.21 11.87 -10.43
N MET A 136 11.63 11.10 -9.50
CA MET A 136 11.63 11.40 -8.07
C MET A 136 13.05 11.32 -7.48
N GLU A 137 13.80 10.25 -7.79
CA GLU A 137 15.19 10.08 -7.35
C GLU A 137 16.09 11.19 -7.87
N LYS A 138 15.93 11.58 -9.14
CA LYS A 138 16.64 12.70 -9.74
C LYS A 138 16.34 14.03 -9.05
N ALA A 139 15.09 14.26 -8.66
CA ALA A 139 14.67 15.47 -7.97
C ALA A 139 15.14 15.52 -6.51
N HIS A 140 15.27 14.37 -5.87
CA HIS A 140 15.58 14.23 -4.44
C HIS A 140 16.61 13.10 -4.16
N PRO A 141 17.81 13.16 -4.73
CA PRO A 141 18.78 12.05 -4.67
C PRO A 141 19.22 11.68 -3.26
N GLU A 142 19.13 12.62 -2.31
CA GLU A 142 19.49 12.38 -0.90
C GLU A 142 18.34 11.79 -0.06
N LYS A 143 17.12 11.73 -0.65
CA LYS A 143 15.90 11.38 0.11
C LYS A 143 15.17 10.19 -0.45
N ILE A 144 15.29 9.96 -1.75
CA ILE A 144 14.57 8.91 -2.48
C ILE A 144 15.61 8.07 -3.21
N ASP A 145 15.73 6.82 -2.81
CA ASP A 145 16.61 5.82 -3.42
C ASP A 145 15.87 4.47 -3.36
N ILE A 146 15.00 4.25 -4.33
CA ILE A 146 14.14 3.07 -4.41
C ILE A 146 14.70 2.05 -5.38
N LEU A 147 15.09 2.49 -6.59
CA LEU A 147 15.55 1.58 -7.64
C LEU A 147 17.00 1.16 -7.43
N GLY A 148 17.82 2.02 -6.83
CA GLY A 148 19.23 1.74 -6.61
C GLY A 148 19.96 1.36 -7.90
N GLU A 149 20.92 0.43 -7.80
CA GLU A 149 21.72 -0.02 -8.94
C GLU A 149 20.91 -0.83 -9.98
N ASN A 150 19.86 -1.53 -9.58
CA ASN A 150 19.04 -2.35 -10.48
C ASN A 150 18.20 -1.54 -11.46
N GLN A 151 17.95 -0.28 -11.15
CA GLN A 151 17.25 0.69 -11.99
C GLN A 151 15.85 0.26 -12.52
N THR A 152 15.28 -0.79 -11.96
CA THR A 152 13.98 -1.35 -12.37
C THR A 152 13.20 -1.79 -11.15
N LEU A 153 11.94 -1.38 -11.07
CA LEU A 153 11.04 -1.82 -10.01
C LEU A 153 10.79 -3.32 -10.11
N ASN A 154 11.26 -4.04 -9.12
CA ASN A 154 11.09 -5.48 -8.96
C ASN A 154 11.09 -5.83 -7.46
N LEU A 155 10.94 -7.10 -7.14
CA LEU A 155 10.86 -7.51 -5.73
C LEU A 155 12.17 -7.24 -4.97
N GLU A 156 13.30 -7.35 -5.62
CA GLU A 156 14.61 -7.08 -5.01
C GLU A 156 14.77 -5.61 -4.66
N THR A 157 14.45 -4.69 -5.60
CA THR A 157 14.50 -3.25 -5.33
C THR A 157 13.53 -2.84 -4.22
N ILE A 158 12.33 -3.45 -4.18
CA ILE A 158 11.39 -3.25 -3.09
C ILE A 158 12.00 -3.71 -1.76
N ARG A 159 12.56 -4.90 -1.73
CA ARG A 159 13.20 -5.47 -0.54
C ARG A 159 14.35 -4.61 -0.02
N GLU A 160 15.23 -4.17 -0.90
CA GLU A 160 16.37 -3.34 -0.52
C GLU A 160 15.95 -1.94 -0.05
N SER A 161 14.97 -1.34 -0.72
CA SER A 161 14.40 -0.06 -0.27
C SER A 161 13.78 -0.16 1.12
N MET A 162 13.05 -1.24 1.41
CA MET A 162 12.45 -1.48 2.72
C MET A 162 13.50 -1.68 3.81
N LYS A 163 14.61 -2.38 3.52
CA LYS A 163 15.72 -2.55 4.47
C LYS A 163 16.39 -1.22 4.84
N LYS A 164 16.48 -0.29 3.87
CA LYS A 164 17.03 1.05 4.11
C LYS A 164 16.12 1.91 5.00
N GLU A 165 14.81 1.72 4.91
CA GLU A 165 13.82 2.50 5.67
C GLU A 165 13.69 2.03 7.12
N ASP A 166 13.85 0.74 7.39
CA ASP A 166 13.74 0.17 8.73
C ASP A 166 15.01 -0.62 9.09
N SER A 167 15.88 0.01 9.87
CA SER A 167 17.10 -0.62 10.41
C SER A 167 16.82 -1.81 11.34
N ASN A 168 15.59 -1.97 11.83
CA ASN A 168 15.19 -3.10 12.67
C ASN A 168 14.86 -4.36 11.90
N ASN A 169 14.87 -4.30 10.58
CA ASN A 169 14.88 -5.44 9.66
C ASN A 169 13.74 -6.46 9.90
N ARG A 170 12.51 -5.94 9.95
CA ARG A 170 11.31 -6.77 10.16
C ARG A 170 10.76 -7.38 8.87
N PHE A 171 11.48 -7.25 7.76
CA PHE A 171 11.04 -7.78 6.48
C PHE A 171 11.58 -9.18 6.25
N VAL A 172 10.67 -10.08 5.89
CA VAL A 172 10.95 -11.49 5.62
C VAL A 172 10.82 -11.75 4.13
N TYR A 173 11.78 -12.47 3.57
CA TYR A 173 11.70 -12.99 2.23
C TYR A 173 11.28 -14.45 2.29
N LYS A 174 10.30 -14.84 1.47
CA LYS A 174 9.81 -16.20 1.31
C LYS A 174 9.73 -16.55 -0.16
N LYS A 175 10.12 -17.78 -0.51
CA LYS A 175 9.92 -18.35 -1.83
C LYS A 175 9.03 -19.57 -1.74
N ASP A 176 7.98 -19.61 -2.56
CA ASP A 176 7.08 -20.73 -2.70
C ASP A 176 6.89 -21.08 -4.18
N GLY A 177 7.51 -22.17 -4.62
CA GLY A 177 7.57 -22.53 -6.02
C GLY A 177 8.27 -21.48 -6.87
N GLN A 178 7.54 -20.87 -7.81
CA GLN A 178 8.04 -19.78 -8.67
C GLN A 178 7.70 -18.40 -8.13
N THR A 179 6.84 -18.31 -7.11
CA THR A 179 6.43 -17.05 -6.51
C THR A 179 7.39 -16.67 -5.40
N GLU A 180 7.76 -15.42 -5.38
CA GLU A 180 8.60 -14.81 -4.35
C GLU A 180 7.79 -13.77 -3.60
N PHE A 181 7.96 -13.70 -2.28
CA PHE A 181 7.29 -12.75 -1.40
C PHE A 181 8.30 -12.00 -0.55
N VAL A 182 8.01 -10.71 -0.33
CA VAL A 182 8.62 -9.91 0.73
C VAL A 182 7.49 -9.36 1.58
N TYR A 183 7.54 -9.55 2.88
CA TYR A 183 6.53 -9.01 3.78
C TYR A 183 7.14 -8.53 5.10
N GLY A 184 6.46 -7.62 5.74
CA GLY A 184 6.86 -7.09 7.04
C GLY A 184 6.10 -5.85 7.44
N SER A 185 6.46 -5.28 8.57
CA SER A 185 5.82 -4.09 9.13
C SER A 185 6.75 -2.89 9.17
N MET A 186 6.18 -1.71 9.00
CA MET A 186 6.86 -0.43 9.15
C MET A 186 5.95 0.60 9.82
N PHE A 187 6.55 1.66 10.35
CA PHE A 187 5.83 2.83 10.82
C PHE A 187 6.07 3.99 9.85
N LEU A 188 4.98 4.58 9.37
CA LEU A 188 5.00 5.80 8.59
C LEU A 188 4.53 6.95 9.47
N PHE A 189 5.25 8.06 9.44
CA PHE A 189 4.82 9.28 10.11
C PHE A 189 4.08 10.16 9.11
N VAL A 190 2.83 10.44 9.40
CA VAL A 190 1.97 11.26 8.56
C VAL A 190 1.65 12.55 9.31
N GLU A 191 1.96 13.68 8.67
CA GLU A 191 1.55 14.99 9.19
C GLU A 191 0.10 15.25 8.76
N GLN A 192 -0.81 15.31 9.75
CA GLN A 192 -2.19 15.66 9.54
C GLN A 192 -2.56 16.81 10.50
N TYR A 193 -3.07 17.91 9.95
CA TYR A 193 -3.42 19.11 10.72
C TYR A 193 -2.29 19.66 11.62
N GLY A 194 -1.03 19.56 11.15
CA GLY A 194 0.13 20.02 11.91
C GLY A 194 0.60 19.06 13.01
N VAL A 195 0.00 17.88 13.13
CA VAL A 195 0.38 16.84 14.07
C VAL A 195 0.94 15.64 13.33
N GLU A 196 2.14 15.18 13.71
CA GLU A 196 2.68 13.92 13.21
C GLU A 196 2.03 12.75 13.97
N ALA A 197 1.35 11.88 13.25
CA ALA A 197 0.80 10.65 13.80
C ALA A 197 1.52 9.43 13.19
N PRO A 198 1.96 8.47 14.02
CA PRO A 198 2.51 7.22 13.52
C PRO A 198 1.40 6.31 13.00
N PHE A 199 1.53 5.90 11.74
CA PHE A 199 0.71 4.87 11.13
C PHE A 199 1.50 3.57 11.05
N TYR A 200 0.87 2.49 11.43
CA TYR A 200 1.37 1.14 11.19
C TYR A 200 0.97 0.69 9.79
N VAL A 201 1.92 0.13 9.08
CA VAL A 201 1.70 -0.50 7.77
C VAL A 201 2.30 -1.89 7.79
N PHE A 202 1.49 -2.91 7.52
CA PHE A 202 1.98 -4.23 7.16
C PHE A 202 1.95 -4.34 5.64
N PHE A 203 3.08 -4.63 5.05
CA PHE A 203 3.26 -4.65 3.60
C PHE A 203 3.60 -6.06 3.13
N ILE A 204 3.03 -6.45 1.99
CA ILE A 204 3.34 -7.69 1.29
C ILE A 204 3.59 -7.31 -0.16
N ALA A 205 4.75 -7.69 -0.69
CA ALA A 205 5.03 -7.67 -2.12
C ALA A 205 5.21 -9.10 -2.62
N SER A 206 4.77 -9.37 -3.83
CA SER A 206 4.93 -10.65 -4.51
C SER A 206 5.46 -10.46 -5.91
N ALA A 207 6.21 -11.42 -6.41
CA ALA A 207 6.61 -11.49 -7.81
C ALA A 207 6.30 -12.89 -8.36
N ASP A 208 5.56 -12.94 -9.46
CA ASP A 208 5.28 -14.16 -10.22
C ASP A 208 5.17 -13.83 -11.72
N LYS A 209 5.93 -14.53 -12.55
CA LYS A 209 5.82 -14.49 -14.05
C LYS A 209 5.78 -13.08 -14.65
N GLY A 210 6.64 -12.16 -14.16
CA GLY A 210 6.72 -10.79 -14.69
C GLY A 210 5.65 -9.83 -14.15
N GLN A 211 4.89 -10.25 -13.13
CA GLN A 211 3.92 -9.45 -12.43
C GLN A 211 4.40 -9.13 -11.02
N LEU A 212 4.05 -7.96 -10.53
CA LEU A 212 4.26 -7.56 -9.14
C LEU A 212 2.91 -7.37 -8.45
N GLY A 213 2.72 -8.04 -7.33
CA GLY A 213 1.66 -7.75 -6.40
C GLY A 213 2.16 -6.86 -5.27
N ALA A 214 1.31 -5.97 -4.79
CA ALA A 214 1.59 -5.19 -3.59
C ALA A 214 0.31 -5.07 -2.76
N THR A 215 0.40 -5.41 -1.49
CA THR A 215 -0.70 -5.29 -0.54
C THR A 215 -0.22 -4.53 0.68
N ALA A 216 -0.93 -3.48 1.04
CA ALA A 216 -0.66 -2.69 2.21
C ALA A 216 -1.88 -2.73 3.15
N ILE A 217 -1.63 -3.01 4.42
CA ILE A 217 -2.61 -3.06 5.50
C ILE A 217 -2.23 -1.96 6.48
N TYR A 218 -3.06 -0.91 6.57
CA TYR A 218 -2.74 0.22 7.43
C TYR A 218 -3.76 0.46 8.53
N THR A 219 -3.21 0.90 9.66
CA THR A 219 -4.00 1.28 10.82
C THR A 219 -3.18 2.22 11.73
N ASN A 220 -3.73 2.65 12.86
CA ASN A 220 -2.98 3.35 13.87
C ASN A 220 -1.98 2.41 14.59
N GLN A 221 -0.98 2.99 15.24
CA GLN A 221 0.08 2.24 15.90
C GLN A 221 -0.41 1.25 16.96
N ALA A 222 -1.41 1.63 17.76
CA ALA A 222 -1.92 0.78 18.83
C ALA A 222 -2.59 -0.47 18.27
N THR A 223 -3.48 -0.31 17.30
CA THR A 223 -4.12 -1.42 16.59
C THR A 223 -3.09 -2.27 15.85
N GLY A 224 -2.11 -1.64 15.18
CA GLY A 224 -1.05 -2.34 14.46
C GLY A 224 -0.31 -3.36 15.32
N ARG A 225 0.07 -2.98 16.54
CA ARG A 225 0.74 -3.88 17.50
C ARG A 225 -0.11 -5.09 17.90
N ILE A 226 -1.43 -4.93 17.88
CA ILE A 226 -2.36 -6.01 18.28
C ILE A 226 -2.58 -6.97 17.11
N ILE A 227 -2.74 -6.47 15.88
CA ILE A 227 -3.01 -7.30 14.70
C ILE A 227 -1.74 -7.91 14.08
N GLU A 228 -0.56 -7.34 14.32
CA GLU A 228 0.71 -7.77 13.71
C GLU A 228 1.00 -9.26 13.86
N PRO A 229 0.86 -9.89 15.05
CA PRO A 229 1.13 -11.32 15.19
C PRO A 229 0.27 -12.20 14.27
N VAL A 230 -1.00 -11.82 14.05
CA VAL A 230 -1.91 -12.53 13.15
C VAL A 230 -1.49 -12.34 11.70
N LEU A 231 -1.10 -11.11 11.32
CA LEU A 231 -0.63 -10.82 9.96
C LEU A 231 0.69 -11.53 9.63
N VAL A 232 1.65 -11.56 10.57
CA VAL A 232 2.92 -12.28 10.40
C VAL A 232 2.68 -13.76 10.23
N LYS A 233 1.88 -14.38 11.11
CA LYS A 233 1.51 -15.80 11.01
C LYS A 233 0.79 -16.10 9.68
N GLY A 234 -0.11 -15.22 9.27
CA GLY A 234 -0.76 -15.33 7.96
C GLY A 234 0.23 -15.27 6.80
N ALA A 235 1.21 -14.36 6.87
CA ALA A 235 2.22 -14.20 5.83
C ALA A 235 3.16 -15.40 5.70
N GLU A 236 3.43 -16.12 6.78
CA GLU A 236 4.13 -17.41 6.73
C GLU A 236 3.35 -18.46 5.91
N GLY A 237 2.02 -18.37 5.92
CA GLY A 237 1.08 -19.23 5.17
C GLY A 237 0.69 -18.71 3.77
N LEU A 238 1.32 -17.65 3.25
CA LEU A 238 1.05 -17.10 1.90
C LEU A 238 1.14 -18.18 0.83
N ARG A 239 0.14 -18.21 -0.05
CA ARG A 239 -0.01 -19.17 -1.15
C ARG A 239 -0.73 -18.55 -2.35
#